data_7f66641cd048e4edcb8faf70475e976d
#
_entry.id   7f66641cd048e4edcb8faf70475e976d
#
_cell.length_a   1.000
_cell.length_b   1.000
_cell.length_c   1.000
_cell.angle_alpha   90.00
_cell.angle_beta   90.00
_cell.angle_gamma   90.00
#
_symmetry.space_group_name_H-M   'P 1'
#
loop_
_entity.id
_entity.type
_entity.pdbx_description
1 polymer ?
#
loop_
_entity_poly.entity_id
_entity_poly.type
_entity_poly.pdbx_seq_one_letter_code
_entity_poly.pdbx_strand_id
1 'polypeptide(L)'
;RAKLGIGMMSQRPPNLVGVQLRTMLQVTGHGRVDPANLAGTLGMERFLDRDVNVGFSGGEIKRSELLQLAAQNPCMYLLDEPESGVDLESIERVGKMIRELISGGITCAGRREREGKSALVITHTGQILAYIEADRGYVLCNGTISCAGNPRELLREIRAKGYEECVKCRLVRMT
;
A
#
# COMPACT_ATOMS: atom_id res chain seq x y z
N ARG A 1 10.28 -0.98 -15.11
CA ARG A 1 9.18 -1.51 -14.26
C ARG A 1 7.97 -0.58 -14.31
N ALA A 2 8.12 0.73 -14.09
CA ALA A 2 7.00 1.68 -14.20
C ALA A 2 6.29 1.62 -15.56
N LYS A 3 7.02 1.53 -16.68
CA LYS A 3 6.45 1.35 -18.02
C LYS A 3 5.66 0.06 -18.21
N LEU A 4 5.84 -0.93 -17.33
CA LEU A 4 5.06 -2.18 -17.31
C LEU A 4 3.82 -2.10 -16.41
N GLY A 5 3.51 -0.91 -15.89
CA GLY A 5 2.37 -0.71 -15.00
C GLY A 5 2.59 -1.20 -13.58
N ILE A 6 3.83 -1.26 -13.10
CA ILE A 6 4.16 -1.63 -11.72
C ILE A 6 4.47 -0.34 -10.94
N GLY A 7 3.74 -0.09 -9.87
CA GLY A 7 3.97 0.99 -8.92
C GLY A 7 4.43 0.44 -7.57
N MET A 8 5.32 1.14 -6.89
CA MET A 8 5.87 0.71 -5.61
C MET A 8 5.83 1.84 -4.59
N MET A 9 5.39 1.51 -3.40
CA MET A 9 5.49 2.31 -2.18
C MET A 9 6.54 1.68 -1.28
N SER A 10 7.56 2.45 -0.91
CA SER A 10 8.65 1.97 -0.07
C SER A 10 8.32 2.10 1.40
N GLN A 11 8.92 1.24 2.23
CA GLN A 11 8.85 1.36 3.70
C GLN A 11 9.38 2.74 4.16
N ARG A 12 10.51 3.19 3.59
CA ARG A 12 11.17 4.47 3.87
C ARG A 12 11.43 5.23 2.57
N PRO A 13 10.45 5.99 2.09
CA PRO A 13 10.64 6.78 0.88
C PRO A 13 11.62 7.95 1.13
N PRO A 14 12.40 8.36 0.12
CA PRO A 14 13.35 9.45 0.27
C PRO A 14 12.68 10.80 0.38
N ASN A 15 13.38 11.75 1.02
CA ASN A 15 13.06 13.16 0.92
C ASN A 15 13.70 13.73 -0.36
N LEU A 16 12.93 14.46 -1.16
CA LEU A 16 13.40 15.03 -2.41
C LEU A 16 13.44 16.57 -2.31
N VAL A 17 14.56 17.09 -1.79
CA VAL A 17 14.78 18.54 -1.65
C VAL A 17 14.83 19.18 -3.04
N GLY A 18 14.12 20.27 -3.22
CA GLY A 18 14.03 21.02 -4.49
C GLY A 18 13.02 20.43 -5.50
N VAL A 19 12.30 19.37 -5.15
CA VAL A 19 11.25 18.77 -5.98
C VAL A 19 9.90 18.90 -5.29
N GLN A 20 9.07 19.80 -5.74
CA GLN A 20 7.73 19.96 -5.19
C GLN A 20 6.82 18.77 -5.50
N LEU A 21 5.91 18.44 -4.58
CA LEU A 21 4.94 17.36 -4.75
C LEU A 21 4.09 17.56 -6.02
N ARG A 22 3.67 18.79 -6.31
CA ARG A 22 2.96 19.15 -7.55
C ARG A 22 3.70 18.70 -8.81
N THR A 23 4.98 19.02 -8.89
CA THR A 23 5.85 18.64 -10.02
C THR A 23 5.98 17.13 -10.12
N MET A 24 6.16 16.46 -8.98
CA MET A 24 6.23 15.00 -8.94
C MET A 24 4.96 14.34 -9.48
N LEU A 25 3.79 14.83 -9.10
CA LEU A 25 2.49 14.32 -9.59
C LEU A 25 2.32 14.55 -11.10
N GLN A 26 2.74 15.69 -11.62
CA GLN A 26 2.70 15.97 -13.06
C GLN A 26 3.59 15.00 -13.85
N VAL A 27 4.82 14.76 -13.35
CA VAL A 27 5.78 13.85 -13.99
C VAL A 27 5.29 12.40 -13.92
N THR A 28 4.86 11.92 -12.74
CA THR A 28 4.37 10.54 -12.56
C THR A 28 3.06 10.29 -13.32
N GLY A 29 2.19 11.29 -13.41
CA GLY A 29 0.96 11.24 -14.18
C GLY A 29 1.14 11.49 -15.68
N HIS A 30 2.39 11.67 -16.16
CA HIS A 30 2.68 11.98 -17.56
C HIS A 30 1.90 13.18 -18.12
N GLY A 31 1.68 14.20 -17.30
CA GLY A 31 0.91 15.39 -17.64
C GLY A 31 -0.60 15.18 -17.79
N ARG A 32 -1.13 14.00 -17.52
CA ARG A 32 -2.56 13.66 -17.66
C ARG A 32 -3.38 13.90 -16.40
N VAL A 33 -2.72 14.23 -15.29
CA VAL A 33 -3.34 14.42 -13.99
C VAL A 33 -3.30 15.87 -13.60
N ASP A 34 -4.42 16.41 -13.13
CA ASP A 34 -4.44 17.69 -12.41
C ASP A 34 -4.03 17.45 -10.94
N PRO A 35 -2.85 17.94 -10.51
CA PRO A 35 -2.37 17.73 -9.14
C PRO A 35 -3.30 18.31 -8.07
N ALA A 36 -3.96 19.44 -8.35
CA ALA A 36 -4.84 20.09 -7.37
C ALA A 36 -6.09 19.25 -7.12
N ASN A 37 -6.72 18.78 -8.19
CA ASN A 37 -7.89 17.91 -8.09
C ASN A 37 -7.53 16.59 -7.38
N LEU A 38 -6.44 15.93 -7.81
CA LEU A 38 -6.03 14.66 -7.20
C LEU A 38 -5.68 14.82 -5.72
N ALA A 39 -4.94 15.88 -5.35
CA ALA A 39 -4.60 16.15 -3.95
C ALA A 39 -5.84 16.46 -3.11
N GLY A 40 -6.85 17.14 -3.68
CA GLY A 40 -8.12 17.44 -3.03
C GLY A 40 -8.87 16.19 -2.60
N THR A 41 -8.88 15.15 -3.43
CA THR A 41 -9.56 13.88 -3.08
C THR A 41 -8.94 13.18 -1.87
N LEU A 42 -7.68 13.47 -1.55
CA LEU A 42 -6.90 12.80 -0.51
C LEU A 42 -6.49 13.71 0.66
N GLY A 43 -6.97 14.98 0.67
CA GLY A 43 -6.66 15.98 1.70
C GLY A 43 -5.18 16.33 1.77
N MET A 44 -4.52 16.42 0.60
CA MET A 44 -3.08 16.67 0.47
C MET A 44 -2.77 18.01 -0.22
N GLU A 45 -3.75 18.89 -0.42
CA GLU A 45 -3.61 20.14 -1.18
C GLU A 45 -2.52 21.05 -0.60
N ARG A 46 -2.47 21.17 0.73
CA ARG A 46 -1.51 22.02 1.44
C ARG A 46 -0.05 21.58 1.27
N PHE A 47 0.19 20.38 0.74
CA PHE A 47 1.53 19.81 0.53
C PHE A 47 2.03 19.98 -0.90
N LEU A 48 1.18 20.42 -1.84
CA LEU A 48 1.52 20.47 -3.26
C LEU A 48 2.75 21.32 -3.58
N ASP A 49 2.91 22.43 -2.88
CA ASP A 49 4.00 23.40 -3.12
C ASP A 49 5.18 23.19 -2.15
N ARG A 50 5.18 22.09 -1.42
CA ARG A 50 6.27 21.66 -0.55
C ARG A 50 7.12 20.57 -1.24
N ASP A 51 8.38 20.50 -0.86
CA ASP A 51 9.29 19.45 -1.30
C ASP A 51 8.80 18.07 -0.83
N VAL A 52 8.89 17.09 -1.73
CA VAL A 52 8.37 15.74 -1.49
C VAL A 52 8.96 15.14 -0.22
N ASN A 53 8.09 14.80 0.73
CA ASN A 53 8.39 14.16 2.01
C ASN A 53 9.23 15.01 3.00
N VAL A 54 9.65 16.22 2.64
CA VAL A 54 10.49 17.05 3.52
C VAL A 54 9.64 17.65 4.65
N GLY A 55 9.95 17.21 5.89
CA GLY A 55 9.24 17.66 7.10
C GLY A 55 7.78 17.18 7.17
N PHE A 56 7.44 16.10 6.47
CA PHE A 56 6.15 15.43 6.61
C PHE A 56 6.18 14.47 7.80
N SER A 57 5.05 14.31 8.46
CA SER A 57 4.83 13.23 9.44
C SER A 57 4.78 11.86 8.74
N GLY A 58 4.94 10.76 9.49
CA GLY A 58 4.87 9.42 8.93
C GLY A 58 3.61 9.15 8.11
N GLY A 59 2.45 9.53 8.61
CA GLY A 59 1.18 9.40 7.89
C GLY A 59 1.08 10.30 6.65
N GLU A 60 1.67 11.50 6.68
CA GLU A 60 1.72 12.41 5.54
C GLU A 60 2.65 11.87 4.44
N ILE A 61 3.79 11.28 4.82
CA ILE A 61 4.71 10.61 3.90
C ILE A 61 3.99 9.46 3.17
N LYS A 62 3.31 8.60 3.92
CA LYS A 62 2.57 7.47 3.32
C LYS A 62 1.46 7.93 2.37
N ARG A 63 0.72 8.98 2.72
CA ARG A 63 -0.29 9.57 1.84
C ARG A 63 0.34 10.23 0.60
N SER A 64 1.49 10.88 0.74
CA SER A 64 2.26 11.44 -0.38
C SER A 64 2.66 10.34 -1.39
N GLU A 65 3.15 9.20 -0.91
CA GLU A 65 3.49 8.05 -1.75
C GLU A 65 2.25 7.46 -2.46
N LEU A 66 1.14 7.30 -1.74
CA LEU A 66 -0.12 6.83 -2.34
C LEU A 66 -0.67 7.82 -3.37
N LEU A 67 -0.51 9.12 -3.15
CA LEU A 67 -0.89 10.15 -4.10
C LEU A 67 -0.07 10.06 -5.41
N GLN A 68 1.24 9.79 -5.30
CA GLN A 68 2.10 9.55 -6.45
C GLN A 68 1.70 8.28 -7.20
N LEU A 69 1.35 7.20 -6.48
CA LEU A 69 0.81 5.97 -7.07
C LEU A 69 -0.55 6.21 -7.74
N ALA A 70 -1.41 7.06 -7.17
CA ALA A 70 -2.66 7.47 -7.80
C ALA A 70 -2.41 8.18 -9.14
N ALA A 71 -1.45 9.10 -9.17
CA ALA A 71 -1.05 9.80 -10.40
C ALA A 71 -0.48 8.84 -11.46
N GLN A 72 0.35 7.87 -11.04
CA GLN A 72 0.93 6.85 -11.91
C GLN A 72 -0.13 5.87 -12.46
N ASN A 73 -1.17 5.58 -11.68
CA ASN A 73 -2.26 4.63 -11.98
C ASN A 73 -1.75 3.25 -12.47
N PRO A 74 -0.93 2.53 -11.72
CA PRO A 74 -0.38 1.25 -12.13
C PRO A 74 -1.47 0.15 -12.13
N CYS A 75 -1.21 -0.95 -12.85
CA CYS A 75 -2.02 -2.17 -12.77
C CYS A 75 -1.61 -3.08 -11.60
N MET A 76 -0.34 -2.98 -11.13
CA MET A 76 0.15 -3.72 -9.98
C MET A 76 0.80 -2.79 -8.95
N TYR A 77 0.31 -2.86 -7.73
CA TYR A 77 0.82 -2.11 -6.57
C TYR A 77 1.69 -3.02 -5.70
N LEU A 78 2.92 -2.59 -5.42
CA LEU A 78 3.80 -3.21 -4.43
C LEU A 78 3.87 -2.27 -3.22
N LEU A 79 3.26 -2.66 -2.10
CA LEU A 79 3.14 -1.81 -0.92
C LEU A 79 3.95 -2.41 0.24
N ASP A 80 5.09 -1.80 0.53
CA ASP A 80 6.01 -2.26 1.56
C ASP A 80 5.76 -1.53 2.88
N GLU A 81 5.19 -2.24 3.84
CA GLU A 81 4.84 -1.77 5.18
C GLU A 81 4.10 -0.41 5.18
N PRO A 82 2.92 -0.31 4.55
CA PRO A 82 2.20 0.94 4.42
C PRO A 82 1.80 1.57 5.77
N GLU A 83 1.72 0.77 6.83
CA GLU A 83 1.42 1.22 8.19
C GLU A 83 2.64 1.61 9.03
N SER A 84 3.86 1.35 8.56
CA SER A 84 5.07 1.61 9.35
C SER A 84 5.29 3.10 9.60
N GLY A 85 5.49 3.46 10.88
CA GLY A 85 5.70 4.85 11.30
C GLY A 85 4.45 5.74 11.24
N VAL A 86 3.27 5.13 11.20
CA VAL A 86 1.97 5.81 11.09
C VAL A 86 1.19 5.62 12.39
N ASP A 87 0.55 6.68 12.89
CA ASP A 87 -0.36 6.62 14.03
C ASP A 87 -1.68 5.92 13.68
N LEU A 88 -2.43 5.48 14.70
CA LEU A 88 -3.66 4.69 14.52
C LEU A 88 -4.73 5.38 13.67
N GLU A 89 -4.89 6.70 13.79
CA GLU A 89 -5.86 7.46 13.00
C GLU A 89 -5.44 7.54 11.53
N SER A 90 -4.15 7.76 11.31
CA SER A 90 -3.57 7.85 9.97
C SER A 90 -3.54 6.49 9.24
N ILE A 91 -3.40 5.35 9.96
CA ILE A 91 -3.47 4.00 9.35
C ILE A 91 -4.84 3.77 8.69
N GLU A 92 -5.93 4.19 9.33
CA GLU A 92 -7.27 4.08 8.73
C GLU A 92 -7.36 4.83 7.40
N ARG A 93 -6.84 6.08 7.38
CA ARG A 93 -6.82 6.90 6.15
C ARG A 93 -5.98 6.25 5.05
N VAL A 94 -4.78 5.77 5.39
CA VAL A 94 -3.90 5.03 4.46
C VAL A 94 -4.60 3.78 3.91
N GLY A 95 -5.24 2.99 4.76
CA GLY A 95 -5.97 1.79 4.33
C GLY A 95 -7.15 2.10 3.41
N LYS A 96 -7.92 3.16 3.69
CA LYS A 96 -9.00 3.63 2.81
C LYS A 96 -8.46 4.04 1.44
N MET A 97 -7.37 4.82 1.40
CA MET A 97 -6.71 5.22 0.15
C MET A 97 -6.24 4.02 -0.66
N ILE A 98 -5.57 3.03 -0.03
CA ILE A 98 -5.14 1.80 -0.70
C ILE A 98 -6.34 1.08 -1.32
N ARG A 99 -7.43 0.93 -0.57
CA ARG A 99 -8.65 0.28 -1.07
C ARG A 99 -9.22 1.03 -2.27
N GLU A 100 -9.30 2.35 -2.23
CA GLU A 100 -9.80 3.17 -3.33
C GLU A 100 -8.92 3.06 -4.58
N LEU A 101 -7.59 3.07 -4.42
CA LEU A 101 -6.63 2.91 -5.52
C LEU A 101 -6.78 1.56 -6.23
N ILE A 102 -6.95 0.47 -5.47
CA ILE A 102 -7.04 -0.89 -6.01
C ILE A 102 -8.43 -1.16 -6.60
N SER A 103 -9.48 -0.66 -5.94
CA SER A 103 -10.87 -0.91 -6.35
C SER A 103 -11.44 0.11 -7.33
N GLY A 104 -10.71 1.18 -7.63
CA GLY A 104 -11.24 2.28 -8.43
C GLY A 104 -12.49 2.93 -7.81
N GLY A 105 -12.60 2.91 -6.46
CA GLY A 105 -13.79 3.36 -5.73
C GLY A 105 -14.93 2.34 -5.67
N ILE A 106 -14.70 1.09 -6.12
CA ILE A 106 -15.75 0.07 -6.23
C ILE A 106 -15.45 -1.14 -5.36
N THR A 107 -16.44 -1.54 -4.57
CA THR A 107 -16.34 -2.56 -3.52
C THR A 107 -16.50 -4.02 -4.00
N CYS A 108 -16.72 -4.28 -5.30
CA CYS A 108 -16.96 -5.64 -5.81
C CYS A 108 -15.69 -6.30 -6.34
N ALA A 109 -15.30 -7.44 -5.76
CA ALA A 109 -14.14 -8.24 -6.17
C ALA A 109 -14.13 -8.55 -7.68
N GLY A 110 -15.24 -8.95 -8.27
CA GLY A 110 -15.35 -9.26 -9.70
C GLY A 110 -15.16 -8.07 -10.66
N ARG A 111 -15.12 -6.83 -10.16
CA ARG A 111 -14.80 -5.67 -10.97
C ARG A 111 -13.30 -5.30 -10.90
N ARG A 112 -12.64 -5.60 -9.78
CA ARG A 112 -11.17 -5.51 -9.63
C ARG A 112 -10.47 -6.39 -10.68
N GLU A 113 -10.95 -7.62 -10.87
CA GLU A 113 -10.45 -8.53 -11.90
C GLU A 113 -10.62 -7.98 -13.31
N ARG A 114 -11.77 -7.32 -13.59
CA ARG A 114 -12.05 -6.72 -14.90
C ARG A 114 -11.19 -5.49 -15.20
N GLU A 115 -10.83 -4.71 -14.19
CA GLU A 115 -9.95 -3.54 -14.34
C GLU A 115 -8.46 -3.91 -14.34
N GLY A 116 -8.11 -5.18 -14.07
CA GLY A 116 -6.75 -5.68 -14.11
C GLY A 116 -5.84 -5.09 -13.03
N LYS A 117 -6.40 -4.58 -11.91
CA LYS A 117 -5.63 -4.04 -10.80
C LYS A 117 -5.37 -5.11 -9.74
N SER A 118 -4.12 -5.19 -9.28
CA SER A 118 -3.69 -6.10 -8.22
C SER A 118 -2.75 -5.39 -7.24
N ALA A 119 -2.64 -5.94 -6.03
CA ALA A 119 -1.69 -5.43 -5.03
C ALA A 119 -1.01 -6.58 -4.28
N LEU A 120 0.27 -6.40 -4.01
CA LEU A 120 1.03 -7.16 -3.04
C LEU A 120 1.37 -6.24 -1.87
N VAL A 121 0.87 -6.58 -0.69
CA VAL A 121 1.10 -5.82 0.54
C VAL A 121 2.01 -6.63 1.46
N ILE A 122 3.13 -6.05 1.87
CA ILE A 122 4.01 -6.61 2.89
C ILE A 122 3.70 -5.90 4.21
N THR A 123 3.48 -6.66 5.26
CA THR A 123 3.27 -6.15 6.62
C THR A 123 3.84 -7.12 7.65
N HIS A 124 4.45 -6.60 8.70
CA HIS A 124 4.91 -7.39 9.84
C HIS A 124 3.96 -7.26 11.05
N THR A 125 3.12 -6.22 11.10
CA THR A 125 2.15 -6.02 12.19
C THR A 125 0.76 -6.53 11.85
N GLY A 126 0.40 -6.52 10.56
CA GLY A 126 -0.91 -6.85 10.04
C GLY A 126 -2.01 -5.84 10.41
N GLN A 127 -1.67 -4.65 10.94
CA GLN A 127 -2.66 -3.64 11.32
C GLN A 127 -3.45 -3.14 10.12
N ILE A 128 -2.79 -3.01 8.97
CA ILE A 128 -3.44 -2.56 7.73
C ILE A 128 -4.59 -3.47 7.28
N LEU A 129 -4.57 -4.76 7.65
CA LEU A 129 -5.63 -5.73 7.32
C LEU A 129 -6.98 -5.42 7.98
N ALA A 130 -7.03 -4.49 8.94
CA ALA A 130 -8.30 -3.98 9.48
C ALA A 130 -9.03 -3.10 8.46
N TYR A 131 -8.30 -2.50 7.53
CA TYR A 131 -8.81 -1.47 6.63
C TYR A 131 -8.81 -1.86 5.14
N ILE A 132 -8.08 -2.93 4.78
CA ILE A 132 -8.05 -3.48 3.43
C ILE A 132 -8.57 -4.92 3.42
N GLU A 133 -9.11 -5.32 2.27
CA GLU A 133 -9.45 -6.73 2.00
C GLU A 133 -8.34 -7.34 1.16
N ALA A 134 -7.86 -8.51 1.59
CA ALA A 134 -6.87 -9.27 0.84
C ALA A 134 -7.43 -10.68 0.57
N ASP A 135 -7.30 -11.12 -0.67
CA ASP A 135 -7.84 -12.40 -1.13
C ASP A 135 -7.03 -13.58 -0.59
N ARG A 136 -5.71 -13.38 -0.41
CA ARG A 136 -4.80 -14.43 0.05
C ARG A 136 -3.64 -13.85 0.85
N GLY A 137 -3.25 -14.56 1.91
CA GLY A 137 -2.09 -14.25 2.74
C GLY A 137 -1.02 -15.33 2.61
N TYR A 138 0.23 -14.91 2.75
CA TYR A 138 1.40 -15.77 2.80
C TYR A 138 2.26 -15.41 4.00
N VAL A 139 2.75 -16.39 4.72
CA VAL A 139 3.72 -16.20 5.82
C VAL A 139 5.11 -16.55 5.30
N LEU A 140 5.99 -15.56 5.31
CA LEU A 140 7.39 -15.69 4.89
C LEU A 140 8.27 -15.86 6.13
N CYS A 141 8.96 -16.99 6.24
CA CYS A 141 9.92 -17.28 7.30
C CYS A 141 11.21 -17.83 6.71
N ASN A 142 12.36 -17.31 7.15
CA ASN A 142 13.68 -17.77 6.71
C ASN A 142 13.82 -17.85 5.16
N GLY A 143 13.30 -16.85 4.45
CA GLY A 143 13.36 -16.78 2.99
C GLY A 143 12.43 -17.76 2.27
N THR A 144 11.49 -18.42 2.98
CA THR A 144 10.58 -19.42 2.39
C THR A 144 9.14 -19.13 2.78
N ILE A 145 8.21 -19.39 1.85
CA ILE A 145 6.77 -19.35 2.17
C ILE A 145 6.45 -20.58 3.03
N SER A 146 6.09 -20.32 4.28
CA SER A 146 5.82 -21.36 5.27
C SER A 146 4.33 -21.70 5.36
N CYS A 147 3.46 -20.74 5.08
CA CYS A 147 2.02 -20.92 5.17
C CYS A 147 1.29 -20.03 4.16
N ALA A 148 0.13 -20.47 3.69
CA ALA A 148 -0.75 -19.69 2.83
C ALA A 148 -2.21 -19.91 3.23
N GLY A 149 -3.05 -18.87 3.18
CA GLY A 149 -4.45 -18.98 3.56
C GLY A 149 -5.16 -17.65 3.67
N ASN A 150 -6.25 -17.62 4.44
CA ASN A 150 -6.97 -16.39 4.73
C ASN A 150 -6.09 -15.45 5.56
N PRO A 151 -5.85 -14.20 5.13
CA PRO A 151 -4.93 -13.28 5.80
C PRO A 151 -5.28 -13.01 7.26
N ARG A 152 -6.58 -12.87 7.56
CA ARG A 152 -7.06 -12.59 8.94
C ARG A 152 -6.92 -13.80 9.86
N GLU A 153 -7.11 -14.99 9.34
CA GLU A 153 -6.89 -16.23 10.10
C GLU A 153 -5.40 -16.44 10.38
N LEU A 154 -4.55 -16.28 9.37
CA LEU A 154 -3.10 -16.35 9.52
C LEU A 154 -2.60 -15.36 10.56
N LEU A 155 -3.07 -14.10 10.52
CA LEU A 155 -2.68 -13.09 11.50
C LEU A 155 -3.13 -13.47 12.92
N ARG A 156 -4.33 -14.06 13.07
CA ARG A 156 -4.84 -14.53 14.37
C ARG A 156 -3.99 -15.66 14.92
N GLU A 157 -3.63 -16.62 14.08
CA GLU A 157 -2.75 -17.73 14.47
C GLU A 157 -1.36 -17.24 14.87
N ILE A 158 -0.76 -16.32 14.11
CA ILE A 158 0.54 -15.72 14.43
C ILE A 158 0.50 -14.97 15.76
N ARG A 159 -0.55 -14.20 16.02
CA ARG A 159 -0.71 -13.48 17.31
C ARG A 159 -0.89 -14.41 18.50
N ALA A 160 -1.56 -15.55 18.31
CA ALA A 160 -1.81 -16.53 19.38
C ALA A 160 -0.60 -17.44 19.66
N LYS A 161 0.16 -17.83 18.64
CA LYS A 161 1.16 -18.90 18.72
C LYS A 161 2.59 -18.47 18.36
N GLY A 162 2.74 -17.27 17.81
CA GLY A 162 4.01 -16.76 17.27
C GLY A 162 4.35 -17.31 15.88
N TYR A 163 5.37 -16.72 15.25
CA TYR A 163 5.83 -17.12 13.92
C TYR A 163 6.44 -18.53 13.88
N GLU A 164 7.05 -19.00 14.97
CA GLU A 164 7.72 -20.30 15.04
C GLU A 164 6.76 -21.48 14.87
N GLU A 165 5.55 -21.38 15.39
CA GLU A 165 4.52 -22.41 15.21
C GLU A 165 4.00 -22.46 13.76
N CYS A 166 3.94 -21.33 13.05
CA CYS A 166 3.61 -21.31 11.61
C CYS A 166 4.67 -22.05 10.76
N VAL A 167 5.93 -22.06 11.19
CA VAL A 167 7.00 -22.80 10.50
C VAL A 167 6.81 -24.32 10.65
N LYS A 168 6.36 -24.78 11.81
CA LYS A 168 6.09 -26.22 12.07
C LYS A 168 4.85 -26.72 11.34
N CYS A 169 3.89 -25.85 11.03
CA CYS A 169 2.66 -26.18 10.31
C CYS A 169 2.86 -26.50 8.81
N ARG A 170 4.11 -26.43 8.32
CA ARG A 170 4.52 -26.62 6.93
C ARG A 170 4.19 -28.00 6.34
N LEU A 171 3.93 -28.99 7.18
CA LEU A 171 3.72 -30.38 6.77
C LEU A 171 2.27 -30.75 6.43
N VAL A 172 1.28 -29.87 6.64
CA VAL A 172 -0.14 -30.27 6.61
C VAL A 172 -0.99 -29.57 5.56
N ARG A 173 -0.53 -28.49 4.90
CA ARG A 173 -1.40 -27.68 4.03
C ARG A 173 -0.87 -27.39 2.62
N MET A 174 0.02 -28.18 2.10
CA MET A 174 0.44 -28.16 0.69
C MET A 174 -0.16 -29.31 -0.13
N THR A 175 -1.31 -29.83 0.28
CA THR A 175 -2.11 -30.77 -0.51
C THR A 175 -3.39 -30.10 -0.97
#